data_24f8786be4bf8d1f69f957f236d33aec
#
_entry.id   24f8786be4bf8d1f69f957f236d33aec
#
_cell.length_a   1.000
_cell.length_b   1.000
_cell.length_c   1.000
_cell.angle_alpha   90.00
_cell.angle_beta   90.00
_cell.angle_gamma   90.00
#
_symmetry.space_group_name_H-M   'P 1'
#
loop_
_entity.id
_entity.type
_entity.pdbx_description
1 polymer ?
#
loop_
_entity_poly.entity_id
_entity_poly.type
_entity_poly.pdbx_seq_one_letter_code
_entity_poly.pdbx_strand_id
1 'polypeptide(L)'
;MRIDRIELRLVRLPLVHFFETSFGRIHDKPFLLVRLLAGGLEAWGECVAEETPYYSSETTETAWYVITGFLGPRLLGLDIAHPREVFPAFRAVRGHNMAKAALEMAAWDLHARAEGCSLGRLLGGVRTRIASGVSVGIQDSLDDLAAKIRTELDAGYRRVKIKIKPGWDVEAVRMVRERFGPIPLMVDANAAYTLADAGHLAALDAFDLMMIEQPLDYDDVSDHARLQRQLKTAICLDESIHSPRVARDAIAAGACRVINIKPGRVGGFSPSIAVHDACAEHGVPVWHGGMLESGIGRTHNIHLSTLPNFTLPGDVAASRRYFVPDLIDPPVDVAPDGTIAVPTGPGIGVAVDLERVERATLRLASLGR
;
A
#
# COMPACT_ATOMS: atom_id res chain seq x y z
N MET A 1 -14.43 -11.49 21.02
CA MET A 1 -13.86 -10.26 21.61
C MET A 1 -14.72 -9.08 21.19
N ARG A 2 -15.13 -8.24 22.14
CA ARG A 2 -15.99 -7.08 21.89
C ARG A 2 -15.15 -5.80 22.01
N ILE A 3 -15.31 -4.90 21.04
CA ILE A 3 -14.64 -3.60 21.07
C ILE A 3 -15.37 -2.67 22.04
N ASP A 4 -14.64 -2.07 22.98
CA ASP A 4 -15.20 -1.15 23.97
C ASP A 4 -15.27 0.28 23.41
N ARG A 5 -14.21 0.71 22.73
CA ARG A 5 -14.09 2.06 22.18
C ARG A 5 -13.27 2.10 20.91
N ILE A 6 -13.65 3.00 20.01
CA ILE A 6 -12.92 3.35 18.79
C ILE A 6 -12.55 4.83 18.88
N GLU A 7 -11.28 5.15 18.82
CA GLU A 7 -10.80 6.52 18.59
C GLU A 7 -10.41 6.67 17.13
N LEU A 8 -10.91 7.72 16.50
CA LEU A 8 -10.59 8.09 15.12
C LEU A 8 -9.90 9.46 15.11
N ARG A 9 -8.71 9.52 14.56
CA ARG A 9 -7.90 10.74 14.49
C ARG A 9 -7.59 11.07 13.03
N LEU A 10 -7.86 12.31 12.62
CA LEU A 10 -7.26 12.87 11.41
C LEU A 10 -5.89 13.42 11.83
N VAL A 11 -4.84 12.91 11.24
CA VAL A 11 -3.46 13.34 11.48
C VAL A 11 -2.86 13.87 10.19
N ARG A 12 -1.84 14.74 10.31
CA ARG A 12 -1.08 15.27 9.17
C ARG A 12 0.41 15.27 9.53
N LEU A 13 1.21 14.66 8.64
CA LEU A 13 2.66 14.63 8.77
C LEU A 13 3.32 15.31 7.57
N PRO A 14 4.33 16.17 7.77
CA PRO A 14 5.13 16.70 6.68
C PRO A 14 6.00 15.59 6.09
N LEU A 15 6.10 15.56 4.76
CA LEU A 15 7.04 14.69 4.06
C LEU A 15 8.46 15.27 4.13
N VAL A 16 9.46 14.41 4.29
CA VAL A 16 10.88 14.81 4.22
C VAL A 16 11.23 15.42 2.86
N HIS A 17 10.63 14.88 1.80
CA HIS A 17 10.72 15.40 0.43
C HIS A 17 9.33 15.33 -0.22
N PHE A 18 9.06 16.23 -1.15
CA PHE A 18 7.84 16.15 -1.93
C PHE A 18 7.72 14.81 -2.66
N PHE A 19 6.49 14.39 -2.92
CA PHE A 19 6.20 13.21 -3.74
C PHE A 19 5.29 13.61 -4.90
N GLU A 20 5.71 13.34 -6.14
CA GLU A 20 4.95 13.66 -7.34
C GLU A 20 4.60 12.41 -8.14
N THR A 21 3.34 12.32 -8.51
CA THR A 21 2.76 11.30 -9.37
C THR A 21 2.27 11.93 -10.66
N SER A 22 1.61 11.16 -11.54
CA SER A 22 0.99 11.70 -12.77
C SER A 22 -0.11 12.73 -12.50
N PHE A 23 -0.74 12.70 -11.31
CA PHE A 23 -1.88 13.58 -10.97
C PHE A 23 -1.54 14.70 -9.98
N GLY A 24 -0.30 14.82 -9.50
CA GLY A 24 0.09 15.96 -8.68
C GLY A 24 1.26 15.76 -7.74
N ARG A 25 1.65 16.85 -7.07
CA ARG A 25 2.75 16.93 -6.10
C ARG A 25 2.20 17.24 -4.71
N ILE A 26 2.67 16.52 -3.70
CA ILE A 26 2.31 16.72 -2.29
C ILE A 26 3.56 16.96 -1.43
N HIS A 27 3.42 17.76 -0.37
CA HIS A 27 4.48 18.10 0.59
C HIS A 27 4.20 17.59 2.00
N ASP A 28 2.96 17.22 2.27
CA ASP A 28 2.51 16.59 3.52
C ASP A 28 1.47 15.50 3.22
N LYS A 29 1.24 14.63 4.18
CA LYS A 29 0.29 13.52 4.06
C LYS A 29 -0.70 13.59 5.22
N PRO A 30 -1.96 13.95 4.96
CA PRO A 30 -3.07 13.69 5.88
C PRO A 30 -3.56 12.24 5.72
N PHE A 31 -3.96 11.63 6.83
CA PHE A 31 -4.54 10.29 6.88
C PHE A 31 -5.32 10.08 8.17
N LEU A 32 -6.10 9.00 8.27
CA LEU A 32 -6.81 8.71 9.51
C LEU A 32 -6.13 7.57 10.26
N LEU A 33 -6.00 7.73 11.58
CA LEU A 33 -5.63 6.67 12.50
C LEU A 33 -6.87 6.18 13.26
N VAL A 34 -7.00 4.87 13.31
CA VAL A 34 -7.98 4.16 14.15
C VAL A 34 -7.24 3.53 15.30
N ARG A 35 -7.70 3.79 16.54
CA ARG A 35 -7.29 3.07 17.75
C ARG A 35 -8.48 2.30 18.28
N LEU A 36 -8.36 0.99 18.36
CA LEU A 36 -9.35 0.12 18.99
C LEU A 36 -8.94 -0.20 20.43
N LEU A 37 -9.90 -0.16 21.34
CA LEU A 37 -9.71 -0.50 22.74
C LEU A 37 -10.69 -1.63 23.10
N ALA A 38 -10.20 -2.72 23.68
CA ALA A 38 -11.00 -3.87 24.08
C ALA A 38 -10.30 -4.65 25.19
N GLY A 39 -11.00 -4.85 26.32
CA GLY A 39 -10.51 -5.71 27.41
C GLY A 39 -9.12 -5.31 27.95
N GLY A 40 -8.80 -4.03 28.00
CA GLY A 40 -7.51 -3.50 28.44
C GLY A 40 -6.39 -3.55 27.38
N LEU A 41 -6.67 -4.08 26.21
CA LEU A 41 -5.76 -4.06 25.06
C LEU A 41 -6.07 -2.86 24.16
N GLU A 42 -5.05 -2.41 23.41
CA GLU A 42 -5.18 -1.43 22.36
C GLU A 42 -4.53 -1.92 21.05
N ALA A 43 -5.09 -1.49 19.93
CA ALA A 43 -4.57 -1.81 18.61
C ALA A 43 -4.81 -0.67 17.64
N TRP A 44 -4.04 -0.64 16.55
CA TRP A 44 -4.03 0.47 15.62
C TRP A 44 -4.30 0.03 14.20
N GLY A 45 -4.89 0.94 13.43
CA GLY A 45 -5.06 0.83 11.98
C GLY A 45 -4.91 2.18 11.33
N GLU A 46 -4.59 2.19 10.05
CA GLU A 46 -4.40 3.40 9.26
C GLU A 46 -5.29 3.37 8.01
N CYS A 47 -6.05 4.45 7.81
CA CYS A 47 -6.79 4.70 6.58
C CYS A 47 -5.94 5.59 5.69
N VAL A 48 -5.52 5.07 4.56
CA VAL A 48 -4.60 5.71 3.63
C VAL A 48 -5.28 6.62 2.59
N ALA A 49 -6.58 6.87 2.75
CA ALA A 49 -7.31 7.80 1.88
C ALA A 49 -6.65 9.19 1.88
N GLU A 50 -6.58 9.80 0.71
CA GLU A 50 -5.96 11.11 0.52
C GLU A 50 -6.99 12.24 0.72
N GLU A 51 -6.54 13.50 0.74
CA GLU A 51 -7.46 14.65 0.78
C GLU A 51 -8.25 14.79 -0.53
N THR A 52 -7.65 14.36 -1.64
CA THR A 52 -8.21 14.50 -2.98
C THR A 52 -8.62 13.14 -3.56
N PRO A 53 -9.69 13.09 -4.38
CA PRO A 53 -10.15 11.84 -4.98
C PRO A 53 -9.41 11.51 -6.29
N TYR A 54 -8.08 11.68 -6.35
CA TYR A 54 -7.33 11.46 -7.58
C TYR A 54 -6.79 10.04 -7.70
N TYR A 55 -6.40 9.42 -6.58
CA TYR A 55 -6.01 8.01 -6.58
C TYR A 55 -7.22 7.06 -6.50
N SER A 56 -8.21 7.41 -5.70
CA SER A 56 -9.47 6.68 -5.54
C SER A 56 -10.61 7.63 -5.23
N SER A 57 -11.85 7.16 -5.27
CA SER A 57 -13.03 7.96 -4.90
C SER A 57 -13.11 8.28 -3.40
N GLU A 58 -12.30 7.62 -2.56
CA GLU A 58 -12.27 7.88 -1.12
C GLU A 58 -11.34 9.04 -0.79
N THR A 59 -11.79 9.89 0.13
CA THR A 59 -10.97 10.94 0.74
C THR A 59 -10.96 10.78 2.25
N THR A 60 -10.06 11.48 2.94
CA THR A 60 -10.05 11.52 4.41
C THR A 60 -11.42 11.91 4.97
N GLU A 61 -12.13 12.85 4.35
CA GLU A 61 -13.46 13.29 4.79
C GLU A 61 -14.54 12.24 4.55
N THR A 62 -14.57 11.60 3.38
CA THR A 62 -15.54 10.52 3.12
C THR A 62 -15.27 9.32 4.03
N ALA A 63 -14.00 8.97 4.25
CA ALA A 63 -13.62 7.90 5.17
C ALA A 63 -14.00 8.23 6.62
N TRP A 64 -13.77 9.49 7.07
CA TRP A 64 -14.20 9.95 8.39
C TRP A 64 -15.70 9.77 8.58
N TYR A 65 -16.48 10.28 7.64
CA TYR A 65 -17.95 10.18 7.70
C TYR A 65 -18.44 8.73 7.75
N VAL A 66 -17.87 7.88 6.90
CA VAL A 66 -18.30 6.48 6.81
C VAL A 66 -17.85 5.67 8.04
N ILE A 67 -16.66 5.93 8.57
CA ILE A 67 -16.20 5.28 9.80
C ILE A 67 -17.09 5.67 10.98
N THR A 68 -17.31 6.96 11.18
CA THR A 68 -18.06 7.45 12.36
C THR A 68 -19.56 7.13 12.28
N GLY A 69 -20.17 7.22 11.11
CA GLY A 69 -21.61 7.06 10.93
C GLY A 69 -22.07 5.62 10.69
N PHE A 70 -21.24 4.78 10.12
CA PHE A 70 -21.69 3.48 9.61
C PHE A 70 -20.81 2.29 10.04
N LEU A 71 -19.50 2.35 9.87
CA LEU A 71 -18.61 1.21 10.13
C LEU A 71 -18.31 1.05 11.62
N GLY A 72 -17.96 2.13 12.30
CA GLY A 72 -17.65 2.11 13.74
C GLY A 72 -18.82 1.61 14.60
N PRO A 73 -20.06 2.14 14.43
CA PRO A 73 -21.22 1.60 15.13
C PRO A 73 -21.48 0.10 14.88
N ARG A 74 -21.22 -0.38 13.67
CA ARG A 74 -21.32 -1.83 13.36
C ARG A 74 -20.26 -2.63 14.08
N LEU A 75 -19.02 -2.17 14.07
CA LEU A 75 -17.90 -2.86 14.71
C LEU A 75 -18.10 -2.96 16.23
N LEU A 76 -18.55 -1.89 16.89
CA LEU A 76 -18.88 -1.87 18.33
C LEU A 76 -19.98 -2.86 18.70
N GLY A 77 -20.90 -3.16 17.77
CA GLY A 77 -22.00 -4.11 17.97
C GLY A 77 -21.63 -5.58 17.79
N LEU A 78 -20.40 -5.88 17.32
CA LEU A 78 -19.98 -7.25 17.03
C LEU A 78 -19.35 -7.91 18.25
N ASP A 79 -19.62 -9.22 18.40
CA ASP A 79 -18.78 -10.13 19.18
C ASP A 79 -17.88 -10.89 18.21
N ILE A 80 -16.62 -10.50 18.15
CA ILE A 80 -15.66 -10.96 17.14
C ILE A 80 -14.93 -12.19 17.69
N ALA A 81 -15.23 -13.36 17.14
CA ALA A 81 -14.48 -14.56 17.44
C ALA A 81 -13.14 -14.60 16.67
N HIS A 82 -13.15 -14.16 15.41
CA HIS A 82 -11.95 -14.05 14.59
C HIS A 82 -12.00 -12.80 13.69
N PRO A 83 -10.90 -12.06 13.47
CA PRO A 83 -10.92 -10.80 12.72
C PRO A 83 -11.38 -10.94 11.25
N ARG A 84 -11.35 -12.14 10.67
CA ARG A 84 -11.95 -12.42 9.35
C ARG A 84 -13.44 -12.13 9.27
N GLU A 85 -14.14 -12.00 10.41
CA GLU A 85 -15.57 -11.69 10.45
C GLU A 85 -15.86 -10.20 10.24
N VAL A 86 -14.85 -9.33 10.41
CA VAL A 86 -15.01 -7.86 10.37
C VAL A 86 -15.34 -7.39 8.95
N PHE A 87 -14.59 -7.79 7.94
CA PHE A 87 -14.84 -7.36 6.57
C PHE A 87 -16.23 -7.77 6.05
N PRO A 88 -16.69 -9.04 6.21
CA PRO A 88 -18.05 -9.44 5.89
C PRO A 88 -19.15 -8.64 6.61
N ALA A 89 -18.93 -8.25 7.86
CA ALA A 89 -19.89 -7.43 8.61
C ALA A 89 -20.07 -6.02 7.98
N PHE A 90 -19.08 -5.55 7.23
CA PHE A 90 -19.13 -4.27 6.52
C PHE A 90 -19.76 -4.34 5.12
N ARG A 91 -20.20 -5.52 4.65
CA ARG A 91 -20.70 -5.72 3.28
C ARG A 91 -21.88 -4.82 2.88
N ALA A 92 -22.69 -4.37 3.85
CA ALA A 92 -23.81 -3.47 3.60
C ALA A 92 -23.36 -2.06 3.17
N VAL A 93 -22.13 -1.66 3.54
CA VAL A 93 -21.51 -0.41 3.10
C VAL A 93 -20.78 -0.69 1.79
N ARG A 94 -21.26 -0.10 0.69
CA ARG A 94 -20.66 -0.27 -0.63
C ARG A 94 -19.45 0.64 -0.80
N GLY A 95 -18.37 0.15 -1.46
CA GLY A 95 -17.13 0.90 -1.61
C GLY A 95 -16.45 1.17 -0.27
N HIS A 96 -15.79 2.30 -0.15
CA HIS A 96 -15.09 2.76 1.07
C HIS A 96 -14.13 1.71 1.64
N ASN A 97 -13.31 1.15 0.77
CA ASN A 97 -12.38 0.07 1.14
C ASN A 97 -11.29 0.56 2.08
N MET A 98 -10.79 1.80 1.92
CA MET A 98 -9.75 2.36 2.78
C MET A 98 -10.28 2.59 4.20
N ALA A 99 -11.53 3.07 4.31
CA ALA A 99 -12.21 3.20 5.59
C ALA A 99 -12.42 1.83 6.27
N LYS A 100 -12.84 0.81 5.51
CA LYS A 100 -12.99 -0.57 6.01
C LYS A 100 -11.66 -1.17 6.45
N ALA A 101 -10.62 -0.98 5.62
CA ALA A 101 -9.28 -1.50 5.88
C ALA A 101 -8.72 -1.01 7.22
N ALA A 102 -8.88 0.28 7.53
CA ALA A 102 -8.40 0.84 8.78
C ALA A 102 -8.97 0.13 10.01
N LEU A 103 -10.27 -0.14 10.02
CA LEU A 103 -10.94 -0.85 11.11
C LEU A 103 -10.62 -2.34 11.12
N GLU A 104 -10.60 -2.97 9.97
CA GLU A 104 -10.35 -4.40 9.81
C GLU A 104 -8.90 -4.74 10.20
N MET A 105 -7.93 -3.97 9.74
CA MET A 105 -6.52 -4.16 10.08
C MET A 105 -6.24 -3.91 11.58
N ALA A 106 -6.90 -2.92 12.17
CA ALA A 106 -6.84 -2.71 13.62
C ALA A 106 -7.43 -3.89 14.41
N ALA A 107 -8.51 -4.52 13.91
CA ALA A 107 -9.08 -5.70 14.54
C ALA A 107 -8.14 -6.92 14.43
N TRP A 108 -7.39 -7.07 13.34
CA TRP A 108 -6.35 -8.09 13.23
C TRP A 108 -5.18 -7.83 14.18
N ASP A 109 -4.72 -6.58 14.31
CA ASP A 109 -3.68 -6.21 15.28
C ASP A 109 -4.14 -6.52 16.71
N LEU A 110 -5.40 -6.15 17.06
CA LEU A 110 -5.98 -6.42 18.37
C LEU A 110 -6.05 -7.92 18.67
N HIS A 111 -6.47 -8.72 17.71
CA HIS A 111 -6.55 -10.17 17.87
C HIS A 111 -5.16 -10.80 18.05
N ALA A 112 -4.17 -10.37 17.27
CA ALA A 112 -2.79 -10.83 17.40
C ALA A 112 -2.20 -10.48 18.77
N ARG A 113 -2.53 -9.31 19.33
CA ARG A 113 -2.16 -8.92 20.70
C ARG A 113 -2.84 -9.79 21.75
N ALA A 114 -4.12 -10.08 21.58
CA ALA A 114 -4.85 -10.96 22.49
C ALA A 114 -4.30 -12.39 22.51
N GLU A 115 -3.87 -12.90 21.34
CA GLU A 115 -3.22 -14.20 21.20
C GLU A 115 -1.71 -14.19 21.61
N GLY A 116 -1.16 -13.02 21.95
CA GLY A 116 0.26 -12.87 22.30
C GLY A 116 1.23 -13.22 21.16
N CYS A 117 0.80 -13.10 19.91
CA CYS A 117 1.61 -13.44 18.75
C CYS A 117 1.80 -12.24 17.79
N SER A 118 2.82 -12.30 16.93
CA SER A 118 3.01 -11.28 15.91
C SER A 118 1.91 -11.36 14.84
N LEU A 119 1.54 -10.20 14.29
CA LEU A 119 0.54 -10.12 13.23
C LEU A 119 0.92 -10.97 12.00
N GLY A 120 2.21 -10.99 11.62
CA GLY A 120 2.67 -11.82 10.51
C GLY A 120 2.41 -13.32 10.72
N ARG A 121 2.62 -13.81 11.95
CA ARG A 121 2.27 -15.20 12.31
C ARG A 121 0.77 -15.47 12.20
N LEU A 122 -0.04 -14.55 12.71
CA LEU A 122 -1.50 -14.68 12.64
C LEU A 122 -2.02 -14.69 11.18
N LEU A 123 -1.40 -13.91 10.29
CA LEU A 123 -1.73 -13.88 8.87
C LEU A 123 -1.29 -15.14 8.11
N GLY A 124 -0.41 -15.97 8.67
CA GLY A 124 0.18 -17.13 8.00
C GLY A 124 1.49 -16.83 7.26
N GLY A 125 2.17 -15.75 7.66
CA GLY A 125 3.46 -15.37 7.11
C GLY A 125 4.56 -16.39 7.34
N VAL A 126 5.46 -16.53 6.36
CA VAL A 126 6.54 -17.53 6.34
C VAL A 126 7.94 -16.89 6.37
N ARG A 127 8.02 -15.56 6.37
CA ARG A 127 9.29 -14.83 6.29
C ARG A 127 9.55 -14.03 7.55
N THR A 128 10.83 -13.94 7.93
CA THR A 128 11.33 -13.09 9.02
C THR A 128 11.92 -11.78 8.50
N ARG A 129 12.08 -11.66 7.19
CA ARG A 129 12.53 -10.45 6.47
C ARG A 129 11.77 -10.37 5.15
N ILE A 130 11.50 -9.14 4.71
CA ILE A 130 10.88 -8.86 3.41
C ILE A 130 11.83 -8.07 2.53
N ALA A 131 11.79 -8.29 1.22
CA ALA A 131 12.54 -7.50 0.26
C ALA A 131 11.89 -6.12 0.07
N SER A 132 12.69 -5.06 0.12
CA SER A 132 12.25 -3.68 -0.05
C SER A 132 12.71 -3.11 -1.39
N GLY A 133 11.79 -2.49 -2.09
CA GLY A 133 12.04 -1.61 -3.22
C GLY A 133 11.70 -0.16 -2.86
N VAL A 134 12.01 0.74 -3.75
CA VAL A 134 11.74 2.16 -3.58
C VAL A 134 10.97 2.72 -4.76
N SER A 135 10.02 3.61 -4.48
CA SER A 135 9.33 4.41 -5.49
C SER A 135 9.90 5.82 -5.53
N VAL A 136 10.37 6.24 -6.69
CA VAL A 136 10.87 7.59 -6.94
C VAL A 136 9.80 8.33 -7.75
N GLY A 137 9.26 9.41 -7.19
CA GLY A 137 8.33 10.30 -7.86
C GLY A 137 8.97 11.03 -9.04
N ILE A 138 8.15 11.68 -9.86
CA ILE A 138 8.60 12.54 -10.94
C ILE A 138 9.49 13.64 -10.32
N GLN A 139 10.59 13.96 -10.98
CA GLN A 139 11.54 14.98 -10.55
C GLN A 139 11.52 16.16 -11.54
N ASP A 140 12.15 17.26 -11.16
CA ASP A 140 12.18 18.48 -12.00
C ASP A 140 13.11 18.31 -13.22
N SER A 141 14.09 17.39 -13.15
CA SER A 141 15.00 17.04 -14.25
C SER A 141 15.43 15.57 -14.23
N LEU A 142 15.97 15.08 -15.35
CA LEU A 142 16.58 13.74 -15.44
C LEU A 142 17.82 13.62 -14.54
N ASP A 143 18.55 14.70 -14.33
CA ASP A 143 19.72 14.71 -13.43
C ASP A 143 19.27 14.59 -11.96
N ASP A 144 18.19 15.25 -11.55
CA ASP A 144 17.60 15.10 -10.23
C ASP A 144 17.07 13.68 -10.02
N LEU A 145 16.42 13.10 -11.05
CA LEU A 145 15.99 11.70 -11.02
C LEU A 145 17.19 10.77 -10.80
N ALA A 146 18.27 10.96 -11.54
CA ALA A 146 19.48 10.15 -11.41
C ALA A 146 20.13 10.31 -10.03
N ALA A 147 20.22 11.54 -9.52
CA ALA A 147 20.76 11.80 -8.17
C ALA A 147 19.93 11.10 -7.10
N LYS A 148 18.58 11.17 -7.22
CA LYS A 148 17.67 10.51 -6.29
C LYS A 148 17.80 8.99 -6.34
N ILE A 149 17.87 8.38 -7.54
CA ILE A 149 18.07 6.94 -7.70
C ILE A 149 19.39 6.52 -7.06
N ARG A 150 20.48 7.26 -7.27
CA ARG A 150 21.78 6.99 -6.64
C ARG A 150 21.66 6.93 -5.11
N THR A 151 21.06 7.95 -4.52
CA THR A 151 20.83 8.03 -3.07
C THR A 151 20.07 6.81 -2.55
N GLU A 152 19.04 6.34 -3.26
CA GLU A 152 18.26 5.19 -2.83
C GLU A 152 19.02 3.85 -3.00
N LEU A 153 19.80 3.70 -4.07
CA LEU A 153 20.67 2.53 -4.24
C LEU A 153 21.76 2.47 -3.16
N ASP A 154 22.36 3.61 -2.82
CA ASP A 154 23.37 3.72 -1.75
C ASP A 154 22.74 3.45 -0.36
N ALA A 155 21.45 3.75 -0.18
CA ALA A 155 20.68 3.41 1.02
C ALA A 155 20.32 1.91 1.13
N GLY A 156 20.63 1.10 0.09
CA GLY A 156 20.47 -0.35 0.10
C GLY A 156 19.28 -0.89 -0.71
N TYR A 157 18.39 -0.03 -1.23
CA TYR A 157 17.25 -0.51 -2.02
C TYR A 157 17.71 -1.26 -3.28
N ARG A 158 17.07 -2.40 -3.58
CA ARG A 158 17.48 -3.29 -4.68
C ARG A 158 16.57 -3.21 -5.90
N ARG A 159 15.34 -2.76 -5.75
CA ARG A 159 14.42 -2.51 -6.85
C ARG A 159 14.04 -1.04 -6.86
N VAL A 160 14.14 -0.41 -8.03
CA VAL A 160 13.74 0.98 -8.26
C VAL A 160 12.44 1.01 -9.08
N LYS A 161 11.46 1.77 -8.61
CA LYS A 161 10.27 2.16 -9.36
C LYS A 161 10.36 3.65 -9.66
N ILE A 162 10.17 4.05 -10.90
CA ILE A 162 10.04 5.46 -11.28
C ILE A 162 8.62 5.75 -11.77
N LYS A 163 8.10 6.91 -11.40
CA LYS A 163 6.82 7.39 -11.93
C LYS A 163 7.01 7.91 -13.34
N ILE A 164 6.06 7.56 -14.23
CA ILE A 164 6.03 8.02 -15.62
C ILE A 164 4.71 8.69 -15.95
N LYS A 165 4.72 9.54 -16.96
CA LYS A 165 3.56 10.17 -17.60
C LYS A 165 3.93 10.54 -19.05
N PRO A 166 2.98 10.86 -19.93
CA PRO A 166 3.29 11.34 -21.27
C PRO A 166 4.33 12.47 -21.25
N GLY A 167 5.43 12.29 -22.01
CA GLY A 167 6.57 13.22 -22.04
C GLY A 167 7.59 13.06 -20.92
N TRP A 168 7.36 12.17 -19.95
CA TRP A 168 8.30 11.79 -18.90
C TRP A 168 8.26 10.26 -18.72
N ASP A 169 8.77 9.54 -19.70
CA ASP A 169 8.64 8.07 -19.80
C ASP A 169 9.85 7.41 -20.45
N VAL A 170 9.82 7.16 -21.76
CA VAL A 170 10.86 6.42 -22.49
C VAL A 170 12.25 7.02 -22.30
N GLU A 171 12.37 8.36 -22.30
CA GLU A 171 13.65 9.03 -22.13
C GLU A 171 14.16 8.91 -20.68
N ALA A 172 13.27 9.03 -19.70
CA ALA A 172 13.61 8.81 -18.29
C ALA A 172 14.11 7.38 -18.07
N VAL A 173 13.42 6.38 -18.63
CA VAL A 173 13.84 4.96 -18.56
C VAL A 173 15.19 4.73 -19.26
N ARG A 174 15.38 5.30 -20.45
CA ARG A 174 16.66 5.23 -21.18
C ARG A 174 17.79 5.79 -20.34
N MET A 175 17.64 7.00 -19.80
CA MET A 175 18.64 7.62 -18.91
C MET A 175 18.99 6.73 -17.71
N VAL A 176 17.98 6.10 -17.10
CA VAL A 176 18.23 5.18 -15.96
C VAL A 176 19.05 3.97 -16.42
N ARG A 177 18.72 3.35 -17.55
CA ARG A 177 19.49 2.23 -18.10
C ARG A 177 20.91 2.61 -18.50
N GLU A 178 21.12 3.77 -19.06
CA GLU A 178 22.45 4.27 -19.43
C GLU A 178 23.33 4.55 -18.21
N ARG A 179 22.76 5.13 -17.14
CA ARG A 179 23.55 5.53 -15.95
C ARG A 179 23.73 4.44 -14.91
N PHE A 180 22.79 3.51 -14.80
CA PHE A 180 22.73 2.51 -13.71
C PHE A 180 22.80 1.05 -14.22
N GLY A 181 22.74 0.83 -15.53
CA GLY A 181 22.81 -0.51 -16.11
C GLY A 181 21.58 -1.39 -15.78
N PRO A 182 21.78 -2.71 -15.60
CA PRO A 182 20.69 -3.67 -15.46
C PRO A 182 20.16 -3.80 -14.02
N ILE A 183 19.92 -2.67 -13.33
CA ILE A 183 19.26 -2.70 -12.04
C ILE A 183 17.80 -3.19 -12.19
N PRO A 184 17.22 -3.87 -11.19
CA PRO A 184 15.79 -4.17 -11.16
C PRO A 184 14.98 -2.88 -11.21
N LEU A 185 14.38 -2.59 -12.39
CA LEU A 185 13.66 -1.36 -12.68
C LEU A 185 12.24 -1.67 -13.11
N MET A 186 11.28 -0.91 -12.59
CA MET A 186 9.91 -0.89 -13.05
C MET A 186 9.41 0.56 -13.19
N VAL A 187 8.35 0.74 -13.93
CA VAL A 187 7.69 2.03 -14.12
C VAL A 187 6.24 1.99 -13.63
N ASP A 188 5.72 3.13 -13.21
CA ASP A 188 4.35 3.28 -12.74
C ASP A 188 3.72 4.53 -13.36
N ALA A 189 2.66 4.32 -14.12
CA ALA A 189 1.99 5.34 -14.89
C ALA A 189 0.81 6.00 -14.16
N ASN A 190 0.29 5.37 -13.08
CA ASN A 190 -0.90 5.83 -12.39
C ASN A 190 -2.01 6.26 -13.36
N ALA A 191 -2.39 5.37 -14.27
CA ALA A 191 -3.47 5.54 -15.24
C ALA A 191 -3.29 6.72 -16.23
N ALA A 192 -2.05 7.11 -16.55
CA ALA A 192 -1.79 8.32 -17.35
C ALA A 192 -1.95 8.12 -18.86
N TYR A 193 -2.15 6.89 -19.35
CA TYR A 193 -2.24 6.56 -20.78
C TYR A 193 -3.58 5.96 -21.16
N THR A 194 -3.79 5.82 -22.46
CA THR A 194 -4.95 5.17 -23.07
C THR A 194 -4.49 4.02 -23.98
N LEU A 195 -5.42 3.18 -24.43
CA LEU A 195 -5.08 2.11 -25.39
C LEU A 195 -4.54 2.67 -26.72
N ALA A 196 -4.86 3.92 -27.08
CA ALA A 196 -4.29 4.57 -28.26
C ALA A 196 -2.76 4.77 -28.16
N ASP A 197 -2.22 4.79 -26.94
CA ASP A 197 -0.79 4.94 -26.66
C ASP A 197 -0.04 3.60 -26.67
N ALA A 198 -0.69 2.48 -27.04
CA ALA A 198 -0.09 1.14 -27.02
C ALA A 198 1.23 1.06 -27.80
N GLY A 199 1.31 1.70 -28.99
CA GLY A 199 2.54 1.75 -29.77
C GLY A 199 3.67 2.52 -29.08
N HIS A 200 3.35 3.57 -28.34
CA HIS A 200 4.32 4.33 -27.53
C HIS A 200 4.79 3.51 -26.33
N LEU A 201 3.86 2.88 -25.61
CA LEU A 201 4.18 2.02 -24.47
C LEU A 201 5.02 0.79 -24.86
N ALA A 202 4.84 0.27 -26.09
CA ALA A 202 5.65 -0.83 -26.61
C ALA A 202 7.14 -0.46 -26.78
N ALA A 203 7.50 0.82 -26.87
CA ALA A 203 8.90 1.25 -26.87
C ALA A 203 9.60 0.94 -25.53
N LEU A 204 8.86 0.80 -24.44
CA LEU A 204 9.38 0.40 -23.13
C LEU A 204 9.88 -1.05 -23.10
N ASP A 205 9.42 -1.92 -24.00
CA ASP A 205 9.87 -3.31 -24.12
C ASP A 205 11.38 -3.45 -24.43
N ALA A 206 12.02 -2.37 -24.94
CA ALA A 206 13.45 -2.36 -25.23
C ALA A 206 14.33 -2.25 -23.97
N PHE A 207 13.75 -1.94 -22.81
CA PHE A 207 14.52 -1.59 -21.61
C PHE A 207 14.53 -2.68 -20.53
N ASP A 208 14.05 -3.88 -20.81
CA ASP A 208 14.02 -5.00 -19.84
C ASP A 208 13.48 -4.59 -18.45
N LEU A 209 12.30 -4.00 -18.46
CA LEU A 209 11.59 -3.62 -17.24
C LEU A 209 10.98 -4.85 -16.57
N MET A 210 10.97 -4.86 -15.26
CA MET A 210 10.27 -5.89 -14.48
C MET A 210 8.76 -5.87 -14.79
N MET A 211 8.18 -4.67 -14.89
CA MET A 211 6.76 -4.45 -15.19
C MET A 211 6.47 -2.98 -15.50
N ILE A 212 5.31 -2.75 -16.12
CA ILE A 212 4.65 -1.45 -16.25
C ILE A 212 3.40 -1.50 -15.36
N GLU A 213 3.38 -0.66 -14.30
CA GLU A 213 2.26 -0.59 -13.35
C GLU A 213 1.21 0.37 -13.84
N GLN A 214 -0.06 -0.08 -13.82
CA GLN A 214 -1.29 0.65 -14.13
C GLN A 214 -1.15 1.65 -15.29
N PRO A 215 -0.88 1.18 -16.50
CA PRO A 215 -0.71 2.09 -17.65
C PRO A 215 -2.01 2.79 -18.05
N LEU A 216 -3.15 2.10 -18.02
CA LEU A 216 -4.44 2.61 -18.48
C LEU A 216 -5.37 2.97 -17.32
N ASP A 217 -6.61 3.33 -17.64
CA ASP A 217 -7.60 3.85 -16.69
C ASP A 217 -7.71 2.98 -15.40
N TYR A 218 -8.00 3.66 -14.30
CA TYR A 218 -7.94 3.10 -12.94
C TYR A 218 -8.96 1.98 -12.65
N ASP A 219 -10.05 1.87 -13.38
CA ASP A 219 -11.06 0.81 -13.21
C ASP A 219 -11.18 -0.13 -14.43
N ASP A 220 -10.32 0.05 -15.43
CA ASP A 220 -10.35 -0.76 -16.65
C ASP A 220 -9.52 -2.06 -16.50
N VAL A 221 -10.11 -3.17 -16.90
CA VAL A 221 -9.48 -4.49 -17.05
C VAL A 221 -9.42 -4.91 -18.52
N SER A 222 -10.40 -4.49 -19.30
CA SER A 222 -10.59 -4.93 -20.69
C SER A 222 -9.48 -4.44 -21.61
N ASP A 223 -9.18 -3.15 -21.55
CA ASP A 223 -8.13 -2.55 -22.39
C ASP A 223 -6.74 -2.91 -21.87
N HIS A 224 -6.55 -3.13 -20.57
CA HIS A 224 -5.32 -3.73 -20.07
C HIS A 224 -5.08 -5.13 -20.66
N ALA A 225 -6.13 -5.95 -20.81
CA ALA A 225 -6.00 -7.25 -21.47
C ALA A 225 -5.64 -7.13 -22.95
N ARG A 226 -6.13 -6.12 -23.64
CA ARG A 226 -5.75 -5.81 -25.04
C ARG A 226 -4.31 -5.31 -25.12
N LEU A 227 -3.89 -4.43 -24.21
CA LEU A 227 -2.55 -3.89 -24.13
C LEU A 227 -1.52 -4.98 -23.80
N GLN A 228 -1.79 -5.86 -22.80
CA GLN A 228 -0.86 -6.93 -22.43
C GLN A 228 -0.55 -7.88 -23.57
N ARG A 229 -1.48 -8.10 -24.51
CA ARG A 229 -1.21 -8.91 -25.71
C ARG A 229 -0.25 -8.25 -26.71
N GLN A 230 -0.05 -6.93 -26.61
CA GLN A 230 0.83 -6.15 -27.48
C GLN A 230 2.21 -5.90 -26.86
N LEU A 231 2.33 -6.07 -25.52
CA LEU A 231 3.57 -5.80 -24.78
C LEU A 231 4.27 -7.11 -24.38
N LYS A 232 5.60 -7.13 -24.49
CA LYS A 232 6.46 -8.17 -23.89
C LYS A 232 6.57 -7.96 -22.39
N THR A 233 6.74 -6.72 -21.96
CA THR A 233 6.82 -6.33 -20.54
C THR A 233 5.52 -6.70 -19.82
N ALA A 234 5.64 -7.23 -18.62
CA ALA A 234 4.47 -7.55 -17.80
C ALA A 234 3.72 -6.28 -17.41
N ILE A 235 2.40 -6.26 -17.57
CA ILE A 235 1.55 -5.28 -16.93
C ILE A 235 1.33 -5.71 -15.48
N CYS A 236 1.46 -4.78 -14.55
CA CYS A 236 1.05 -4.89 -13.16
C CYS A 236 -0.20 -4.05 -12.94
N LEU A 237 -1.26 -4.62 -12.38
CA LEU A 237 -2.45 -3.87 -12.00
C LEU A 237 -2.38 -3.41 -10.55
N ASP A 238 -2.66 -2.13 -10.33
CA ASP A 238 -2.77 -1.44 -9.04
C ASP A 238 -4.21 -0.97 -8.83
N GLU A 239 -4.56 0.22 -9.28
CA GLU A 239 -5.83 0.90 -9.03
C GLU A 239 -7.04 0.04 -9.47
N SER A 240 -6.93 -0.70 -10.56
CA SER A 240 -8.00 -1.59 -11.05
C SER A 240 -8.32 -2.74 -10.11
N ILE A 241 -7.42 -3.13 -9.21
CA ILE A 241 -7.63 -4.28 -8.30
C ILE A 241 -8.19 -3.82 -6.96
N HIS A 242 -9.48 -3.65 -6.88
CA HIS A 242 -10.18 -3.20 -5.66
C HIS A 242 -10.95 -4.33 -4.94
N SER A 243 -10.89 -5.56 -5.40
CA SER A 243 -11.52 -6.72 -4.74
C SER A 243 -10.93 -8.05 -5.24
N PRO A 244 -11.07 -9.15 -4.45
CA PRO A 244 -10.65 -10.48 -4.88
C PRO A 244 -11.37 -10.96 -6.16
N ARG A 245 -12.61 -10.52 -6.39
CA ARG A 245 -13.35 -10.83 -7.61
C ARG A 245 -12.69 -10.20 -8.84
N VAL A 246 -12.39 -8.92 -8.76
CA VAL A 246 -11.75 -8.21 -9.90
C VAL A 246 -10.35 -8.76 -10.17
N ALA A 247 -9.61 -9.18 -9.13
CA ALA A 247 -8.31 -9.84 -9.33
C ALA A 247 -8.47 -11.12 -10.16
N ARG A 248 -9.43 -12.00 -9.82
CA ARG A 248 -9.72 -13.20 -10.61
C ARG A 248 -10.17 -12.88 -12.03
N ASP A 249 -11.05 -11.89 -12.20
CA ASP A 249 -11.53 -11.46 -13.51
C ASP A 249 -10.36 -10.94 -14.38
N ALA A 250 -9.45 -10.15 -13.82
CA ALA A 250 -8.27 -9.62 -14.49
C ALA A 250 -7.28 -10.72 -14.91
N ILE A 251 -7.04 -11.70 -14.03
CA ILE A 251 -6.20 -12.87 -14.32
C ILE A 251 -6.83 -13.69 -15.46
N ALA A 252 -8.11 -13.99 -15.37
CA ALA A 252 -8.83 -14.77 -16.38
C ALA A 252 -8.85 -14.07 -17.74
N ALA A 253 -8.93 -12.74 -17.78
CA ALA A 253 -8.86 -11.95 -19.02
C ALA A 253 -7.44 -11.83 -19.58
N GLY A 254 -6.39 -12.21 -18.84
CA GLY A 254 -4.99 -11.99 -19.21
C GLY A 254 -4.61 -10.49 -19.20
N ALA A 255 -5.24 -9.70 -18.34
CA ALA A 255 -5.04 -8.26 -18.26
C ALA A 255 -3.70 -7.87 -17.62
N CYS A 256 -3.11 -8.78 -16.84
CA CYS A 256 -1.85 -8.55 -16.17
C CYS A 256 -1.08 -9.87 -15.96
N ARG A 257 0.21 -9.73 -15.65
CA ARG A 257 1.07 -10.84 -15.24
C ARG A 257 1.59 -10.66 -13.82
N VAL A 258 1.30 -9.52 -13.20
CA VAL A 258 1.66 -9.17 -11.82
C VAL A 258 0.49 -8.40 -11.20
N ILE A 259 0.25 -8.57 -9.91
CA ILE A 259 -0.70 -7.77 -9.15
C ILE A 259 0.00 -7.09 -7.98
N ASN A 260 -0.24 -5.79 -7.84
CA ASN A 260 0.09 -5.00 -6.67
C ASN A 260 -1.04 -5.14 -5.65
N ILE A 261 -0.73 -5.56 -4.43
CA ILE A 261 -1.69 -5.61 -3.33
C ILE A 261 -1.46 -4.43 -2.40
N LYS A 262 -2.51 -3.64 -2.17
CA LYS A 262 -2.57 -2.59 -1.15
C LYS A 262 -3.78 -2.86 -0.25
N PRO A 263 -3.59 -3.17 1.05
CA PRO A 263 -4.70 -3.48 1.96
C PRO A 263 -5.76 -2.40 1.98
N GLY A 264 -5.36 -1.13 1.98
CA GLY A 264 -6.30 0.00 1.93
C GLY A 264 -7.23 -0.07 0.73
N ARG A 265 -6.69 -0.34 -0.46
CA ARG A 265 -7.47 -0.38 -1.71
C ARG A 265 -8.45 -1.55 -1.78
N VAL A 266 -8.11 -2.70 -1.23
CA VAL A 266 -8.95 -3.90 -1.31
C VAL A 266 -9.85 -4.13 -0.09
N GLY A 267 -9.64 -3.39 1.00
CA GLY A 267 -10.53 -3.39 2.17
C GLY A 267 -9.99 -4.08 3.43
N GLY A 268 -8.67 -4.28 3.52
CA GLY A 268 -7.98 -4.84 4.68
C GLY A 268 -7.26 -6.16 4.41
N PHE A 269 -6.87 -6.88 5.47
CA PHE A 269 -6.09 -8.12 5.36
C PHE A 269 -6.89 -9.28 4.80
N SER A 270 -8.14 -9.48 5.24
CA SER A 270 -8.96 -10.60 4.75
C SER A 270 -9.14 -10.58 3.23
N PRO A 271 -9.52 -9.47 2.58
CA PRO A 271 -9.56 -9.40 1.13
C PRO A 271 -8.16 -9.42 0.48
N SER A 272 -7.11 -8.89 1.13
CA SER A 272 -5.73 -8.97 0.62
C SER A 272 -5.24 -10.41 0.54
N ILE A 273 -5.50 -11.22 1.56
CA ILE A 273 -5.19 -12.67 1.57
C ILE A 273 -5.95 -13.36 0.43
N ALA A 274 -7.23 -13.04 0.22
CA ALA A 274 -8.02 -13.65 -0.84
C ALA A 274 -7.52 -13.25 -2.26
N VAL A 275 -6.97 -12.05 -2.45
CA VAL A 275 -6.27 -11.66 -3.69
C VAL A 275 -4.96 -12.42 -3.83
N HIS A 276 -4.15 -12.48 -2.76
CA HIS A 276 -2.89 -13.22 -2.72
C HIS A 276 -3.08 -14.69 -3.11
N ASP A 277 -4.08 -15.35 -2.51
CA ASP A 277 -4.36 -16.78 -2.75
C ASP A 277 -4.82 -17.02 -4.20
N ALA A 278 -5.73 -16.17 -4.71
CA ALA A 278 -6.16 -16.24 -6.11
C ALA A 278 -5.00 -16.06 -7.09
N CYS A 279 -4.06 -15.15 -6.80
CA CYS A 279 -2.86 -14.97 -7.60
C CYS A 279 -1.94 -16.20 -7.53
N ALA A 280 -1.74 -16.75 -6.33
CA ALA A 280 -0.91 -17.94 -6.12
C ALA A 280 -1.45 -19.16 -6.88
N GLU A 281 -2.77 -19.39 -6.87
CA GLU A 281 -3.44 -20.48 -7.61
C GLU A 281 -3.19 -20.40 -9.13
N HIS A 282 -2.97 -19.21 -9.67
CA HIS A 282 -2.75 -18.96 -11.09
C HIS A 282 -1.28 -18.66 -11.46
N GLY A 283 -0.35 -18.78 -10.52
CA GLY A 283 1.07 -18.49 -10.74
C GLY A 283 1.38 -17.01 -11.04
N VAL A 284 0.50 -16.09 -10.63
CA VAL A 284 0.69 -14.65 -10.77
C VAL A 284 1.43 -14.13 -9.53
N PRO A 285 2.67 -13.63 -9.64
CA PRO A 285 3.40 -13.09 -8.51
C PRO A 285 2.75 -11.80 -8.04
N VAL A 286 2.87 -11.53 -6.73
CA VAL A 286 2.38 -10.30 -6.11
C VAL A 286 3.50 -9.57 -5.37
N TRP A 287 3.28 -8.28 -5.16
CA TRP A 287 4.11 -7.43 -4.32
C TRP A 287 3.24 -6.42 -3.58
N HIS A 288 3.81 -5.81 -2.55
CA HIS A 288 3.10 -4.86 -1.70
C HIS A 288 3.33 -3.43 -2.19
N GLY A 289 2.28 -2.73 -2.60
CA GLY A 289 2.33 -1.32 -2.94
C GLY A 289 2.19 -0.40 -1.72
N GLY A 290 2.92 0.71 -1.69
CA GLY A 290 2.83 1.72 -0.65
C GLY A 290 1.81 2.81 -0.96
N MET A 291 1.30 3.44 0.11
CA MET A 291 0.43 4.61 0.09
C MET A 291 0.98 5.75 0.96
N LEU A 292 2.31 5.82 1.12
CA LEU A 292 3.01 6.75 2.00
C LEU A 292 2.53 6.63 3.46
N GLU A 293 2.36 5.40 3.93
CA GLU A 293 1.89 5.11 5.27
C GLU A 293 2.88 5.63 6.34
N SER A 294 2.34 5.98 7.51
CA SER A 294 3.14 6.13 8.73
C SER A 294 3.74 4.78 9.15
N GLY A 295 4.58 4.78 10.16
CA GLY A 295 5.13 3.55 10.71
C GLY A 295 4.06 2.54 11.14
N ILE A 296 2.86 3.00 11.51
CA ILE A 296 1.73 2.13 11.89
C ILE A 296 1.26 1.33 10.67
N GLY A 297 0.81 1.99 9.61
CA GLY A 297 0.35 1.32 8.40
C GLY A 297 1.48 0.56 7.69
N ARG A 298 2.71 1.12 7.71
CA ARG A 298 3.89 0.45 7.15
C ARG A 298 4.20 -0.88 7.84
N THR A 299 4.04 -0.95 9.15
CA THR A 299 4.26 -2.21 9.88
C THR A 299 3.19 -3.25 9.53
N HIS A 300 1.95 -2.85 9.33
CA HIS A 300 0.92 -3.72 8.76
C HIS A 300 1.34 -4.29 7.40
N ASN A 301 1.89 -3.44 6.53
CA ASN A 301 2.36 -3.81 5.19
C ASN A 301 3.54 -4.80 5.26
N ILE A 302 4.46 -4.61 6.21
CA ILE A 302 5.56 -5.55 6.47
C ILE A 302 5.00 -6.93 6.80
N HIS A 303 4.05 -7.01 7.72
CA HIS A 303 3.47 -8.28 8.13
C HIS A 303 2.72 -8.99 6.99
N LEU A 304 1.95 -8.27 6.17
CA LEU A 304 1.28 -8.86 5.01
C LEU A 304 2.28 -9.38 3.98
N SER A 305 3.38 -8.66 3.77
CA SER A 305 4.43 -9.05 2.82
C SER A 305 5.18 -10.34 3.21
N THR A 306 4.91 -10.90 4.40
CA THR A 306 5.47 -12.20 4.81
C THR A 306 4.78 -13.40 4.18
N LEU A 307 3.61 -13.23 3.55
CA LEU A 307 2.87 -14.30 2.90
C LEU A 307 3.64 -14.88 1.69
N PRO A 308 3.46 -16.18 1.38
CA PRO A 308 4.32 -16.90 0.43
C PRO A 308 4.43 -16.29 -0.96
N ASN A 309 3.33 -15.81 -1.54
CA ASN A 309 3.31 -15.30 -2.93
C ASN A 309 3.77 -13.85 -3.08
N PHE A 310 4.09 -13.13 -1.99
CA PHE A 310 4.79 -11.85 -2.08
C PHE A 310 6.26 -12.09 -2.46
N THR A 311 6.49 -12.37 -3.72
CA THR A 311 7.80 -12.81 -4.24
C THR A 311 8.63 -11.68 -4.83
N LEU A 312 8.05 -10.52 -5.04
CA LEU A 312 8.71 -9.34 -5.58
C LEU A 312 8.94 -8.29 -4.48
N PRO A 313 10.02 -7.47 -4.56
CA PRO A 313 10.27 -6.40 -3.58
C PRO A 313 9.11 -5.40 -3.54
N GLY A 314 8.61 -5.13 -2.32
CA GLY A 314 7.49 -4.20 -2.09
C GLY A 314 7.92 -2.73 -1.98
N ASP A 315 6.98 -1.80 -2.10
CA ASP A 315 7.16 -0.38 -1.80
C ASP A 315 7.03 -0.11 -0.29
N VAL A 316 7.69 -0.93 0.52
CA VAL A 316 7.80 -0.74 1.96
C VAL A 316 9.17 -0.16 2.26
N ALA A 317 9.26 1.14 2.49
CA ALA A 317 10.51 1.86 2.64
C ALA A 317 10.82 2.19 4.11
N ALA A 318 12.05 2.63 4.41
CA ALA A 318 12.43 3.13 5.73
C ALA A 318 11.57 4.34 6.14
N SER A 319 11.27 4.46 7.44
CA SER A 319 10.51 5.59 8.00
C SER A 319 11.10 6.94 7.61
N ARG A 320 12.44 7.08 7.74
CA ARG A 320 13.19 8.31 7.44
C ARG A 320 13.05 8.81 6.01
N ARG A 321 12.53 7.96 5.11
CA ARG A 321 12.30 8.37 3.72
C ARG A 321 11.09 9.31 3.58
N TYR A 322 10.11 9.14 4.46
CA TYR A 322 8.85 9.89 4.40
C TYR A 322 8.64 10.80 5.61
N PHE A 323 8.89 10.30 6.82
CA PHE A 323 8.56 11.01 8.05
C PHE A 323 9.70 10.96 9.06
N VAL A 324 10.08 12.13 9.59
CA VAL A 324 11.08 12.28 10.65
C VAL A 324 10.61 13.35 11.64
N PRO A 325 10.26 12.95 12.89
CA PRO A 325 10.13 11.58 13.37
C PRO A 325 8.89 10.86 12.83
N ASP A 326 8.93 9.51 12.80
CA ASP A 326 7.75 8.69 12.53
C ASP A 326 6.89 8.51 13.80
N LEU A 327 5.70 7.92 13.69
CA LEU A 327 4.75 7.71 14.79
C LEU A 327 5.00 6.44 15.62
N ILE A 328 6.02 5.67 15.29
CA ILE A 328 6.38 4.42 15.98
C ILE A 328 7.80 4.44 16.55
N ASP A 329 8.05 3.55 17.49
CA ASP A 329 9.38 3.26 18.04
C ASP A 329 9.56 1.72 18.19
N PRO A 330 10.65 1.14 17.65
CA PRO A 330 11.63 1.76 16.77
C PRO A 330 11.05 2.08 15.37
N PRO A 331 11.61 3.07 14.66
CA PRO A 331 11.23 3.34 13.28
C PRO A 331 11.62 2.17 12.37
N VAL A 332 10.86 1.99 11.27
CA VAL A 332 11.23 1.01 10.24
C VAL A 332 12.51 1.44 9.54
N ASP A 333 13.42 0.51 9.35
CA ASP A 333 14.67 0.73 8.62
C ASP A 333 14.94 -0.38 7.59
N VAL A 334 15.69 -0.03 6.54
CA VAL A 334 16.14 -0.95 5.49
C VAL A 334 17.60 -1.29 5.73
N ALA A 335 17.89 -2.58 5.78
CA ALA A 335 19.25 -3.08 5.91
C ALA A 335 20.05 -2.91 4.60
N PRO A 336 21.38 -2.93 4.64
CA PRO A 336 22.23 -2.77 3.45
C PRO A 336 21.99 -3.81 2.34
N ASP A 337 21.40 -4.95 2.68
CA ASP A 337 20.98 -5.99 1.72
C ASP A 337 19.62 -5.73 1.05
N GLY A 338 18.99 -4.59 1.34
CA GLY A 338 17.69 -4.19 0.79
C GLY A 338 16.50 -4.90 1.42
N THR A 339 16.65 -5.42 2.63
CA THR A 339 15.56 -6.10 3.34
C THR A 339 15.13 -5.34 4.60
N ILE A 340 13.89 -5.58 5.03
CA ILE A 340 13.33 -5.09 6.29
C ILE A 340 13.07 -6.27 7.20
N ALA A 341 13.49 -6.18 8.47
CA ALA A 341 13.16 -7.17 9.48
C ALA A 341 11.67 -7.10 9.84
N VAL A 342 11.02 -8.25 9.95
CA VAL A 342 9.62 -8.33 10.39
C VAL A 342 9.59 -8.21 11.92
N PRO A 343 8.79 -7.29 12.50
CA PRO A 343 8.65 -7.21 13.96
C PRO A 343 8.09 -8.50 14.54
N THR A 344 8.61 -8.91 15.69
CA THR A 344 8.27 -10.21 16.32
C THR A 344 7.37 -10.10 17.55
N GLY A 345 7.18 -8.88 18.08
CA GLY A 345 6.30 -8.64 19.22
C GLY A 345 4.82 -8.87 18.90
N PRO A 346 3.95 -8.93 19.94
CA PRO A 346 2.50 -9.08 19.76
C PRO A 346 1.89 -7.98 18.89
N GLY A 347 0.93 -8.35 18.03
CA GLY A 347 0.30 -7.43 17.10
C GLY A 347 1.27 -6.96 16.03
N ILE A 348 1.26 -5.65 15.74
CA ILE A 348 2.22 -5.03 14.79
C ILE A 348 3.67 -5.05 15.30
N GLY A 349 3.90 -5.38 16.59
CA GLY A 349 5.22 -5.64 17.14
C GLY A 349 6.10 -4.41 17.37
N VAL A 350 5.52 -3.20 17.29
CA VAL A 350 6.18 -1.91 17.57
C VAL A 350 5.34 -1.08 18.54
N ALA A 351 5.98 -0.15 19.25
CA ALA A 351 5.27 0.81 20.07
C ALA A 351 4.81 2.01 19.24
N VAL A 352 3.57 2.47 19.48
CA VAL A 352 3.06 3.72 18.91
C VAL A 352 3.38 4.85 19.89
N ASP A 353 4.03 5.89 19.40
CA ASP A 353 4.34 7.11 20.17
C ASP A 353 3.10 8.00 20.26
N LEU A 354 2.36 7.85 21.35
CA LEU A 354 1.10 8.59 21.57
C LEU A 354 1.32 10.11 21.59
N GLU A 355 2.44 10.59 22.10
CA GLU A 355 2.73 12.02 22.14
C GLU A 355 2.92 12.60 20.73
N ARG A 356 3.61 11.86 19.85
CA ARG A 356 3.74 12.24 18.44
C ARG A 356 2.39 12.18 17.71
N VAL A 357 1.59 11.14 17.98
CA VAL A 357 0.23 11.04 17.42
C VAL A 357 -0.63 12.22 17.86
N GLU A 358 -0.61 12.60 19.14
CA GLU A 358 -1.37 13.73 19.66
C GLU A 358 -0.95 15.05 19.02
N ARG A 359 0.35 15.30 18.90
CA ARG A 359 0.88 16.50 18.22
C ARG A 359 0.48 16.60 16.75
N ALA A 360 0.38 15.46 16.06
CA ALA A 360 0.00 15.40 14.65
C ALA A 360 -1.53 15.43 14.43
N THR A 361 -2.33 15.31 15.51
CA THR A 361 -3.79 15.19 15.44
C THR A 361 -4.43 16.54 15.15
N LEU A 362 -5.19 16.62 14.06
CA LEU A 362 -6.01 17.77 13.67
C LEU A 362 -7.45 17.66 14.15
N ARG A 363 -7.99 16.43 14.23
CA ARG A 363 -9.38 16.16 14.62
C ARG A 363 -9.45 14.79 15.29
N LEU A 364 -10.26 14.69 16.36
CA LEU A 364 -10.48 13.47 17.11
C LEU A 364 -11.99 13.21 17.27
N ALA A 365 -12.40 11.96 17.08
CA ALA A 365 -13.72 11.46 17.49
C ALA A 365 -13.55 10.17 18.31
N SER A 366 -14.49 9.94 19.22
CA SER A 366 -14.55 8.72 20.00
C SER A 366 -15.95 8.11 19.87
N LEU A 367 -16.01 6.80 19.64
CA LEU A 367 -17.21 6.00 19.54
C LEU A 367 -17.15 4.89 20.59
N GLY A 368 -18.27 4.55 21.19
CA GLY A 368 -18.34 3.58 22.30
C GLY A 368 -18.25 4.25 23.66
N ARG A 369 -17.94 3.48 24.69
CA ARG A 369 -17.89 3.94 26.09
C ARG A 369 -16.48 4.27 26.55
#